data_8003b036935b67a941186ad8c701e128
#
_entry.id   8003b036935b67a941186ad8c701e128
#
_cell.length_a   1.000
_cell.length_b   1.000
_cell.length_c   1.000
_cell.angle_alpha   90.00
_cell.angle_beta   90.00
_cell.angle_gamma   90.00
#
_symmetry.space_group_name_H-M   'P 1'
#
loop_
_entity.id
_entity.type
_entity.pdbx_description
1 polymer ?
#
loop_
_entity_poly.entity_id
_entity_poly.type
_entity_poly.pdbx_seq_one_letter_code
_entity_poly.pdbx_strand_id
1 'polypeptide(L)'
;MDNKIKKNRLQDFLTYHWITLICVILAVVFVWEILYTMFSVQLTVGQRFKYYYDQNIYFTNEDGFDRIISSSDTFSYDVIVSDYEFLRSDYNVLSARLSIFEGDAIFTDNYMGKDGKGRSRAKDVIDGESVISFEKLLDDAIHYLESFIKPELYGLSDAERLIKVLDYQNFSENYDESKIYENFIKRYEKDNRFRTNESLNQGISDETLRIKNLVKEIGDFKFLLENAPSELFLRYTKYEQASVFAESQVLEIYKKNYDLEVSNGRENLAYGLKLDALSGGENKKNVKDYFRIEGFSSAEHVVLLAFDFTEQQPDLQFETISFINTVVRTFSTLLSR
;
A
#
# COMPACT_ATOMS: atom_id res chain seq x y z
N MET A 1 64.43 -21.62 -14.41
CA MET A 1 63.93 -22.92 -13.88
C MET A 1 62.76 -22.80 -12.90
N ASP A 2 62.59 -21.67 -12.21
CA ASP A 2 61.57 -21.54 -11.16
C ASP A 2 60.10 -21.48 -11.60
N ASN A 3 59.83 -20.97 -12.80
CA ASN A 3 58.44 -20.81 -13.25
C ASN A 3 57.73 -22.14 -13.63
N LYS A 4 58.45 -23.17 -14.04
CA LYS A 4 57.90 -24.49 -14.37
C LYS A 4 57.51 -25.27 -13.10
N ILE A 5 58.29 -25.14 -12.04
CA ILE A 5 58.03 -25.85 -10.76
C ILE A 5 56.78 -25.25 -10.08
N LYS A 6 56.62 -23.92 -10.14
CA LYS A 6 55.42 -23.26 -9.58
C LYS A 6 54.14 -23.62 -10.34
N LYS A 7 54.20 -23.76 -11.65
CA LYS A 7 53.05 -24.13 -12.49
C LYS A 7 52.57 -25.55 -12.25
N ASN A 8 53.51 -26.51 -12.06
CA ASN A 8 53.16 -27.87 -11.75
C ASN A 8 52.51 -28.00 -10.36
N ARG A 9 53.01 -27.29 -9.34
CA ARG A 9 52.41 -27.32 -7.99
C ARG A 9 50.99 -26.78 -7.94
N LEU A 10 50.71 -25.72 -8.70
CA LEU A 10 49.35 -25.16 -8.82
C LEU A 10 48.40 -26.14 -9.54
N GLN A 11 48.91 -26.78 -10.58
CA GLN A 11 48.15 -27.78 -11.34
C GLN A 11 47.87 -29.03 -10.52
N ASP A 12 48.83 -29.51 -9.77
CA ASP A 12 48.66 -30.64 -8.85
C ASP A 12 47.69 -30.30 -7.73
N PHE A 13 47.79 -29.09 -7.15
CA PHE A 13 46.84 -28.61 -6.14
C PHE A 13 45.42 -28.56 -6.68
N LEU A 14 45.20 -27.97 -7.86
CA LEU A 14 43.89 -27.90 -8.49
C LEU A 14 43.34 -29.28 -8.87
N THR A 15 44.20 -30.24 -9.22
CA THR A 15 43.78 -31.58 -9.61
C THR A 15 43.35 -32.43 -8.40
N TYR A 16 44.07 -32.31 -7.29
CA TYR A 16 43.84 -33.17 -6.10
C TYR A 16 42.99 -32.50 -5.02
N HIS A 17 42.95 -31.15 -4.98
CA HIS A 17 42.26 -30.40 -3.91
C HIS A 17 41.10 -29.55 -4.40
N TRP A 18 40.63 -29.75 -5.64
CA TRP A 18 39.55 -28.95 -6.20
C TRP A 18 38.26 -29.04 -5.39
N ILE A 19 37.95 -30.24 -4.83
CA ILE A 19 36.78 -30.43 -3.97
C ILE A 19 36.92 -29.59 -2.69
N THR A 20 38.11 -29.63 -2.08
CA THR A 20 38.42 -28.83 -0.88
C THR A 20 38.30 -27.32 -1.19
N LEU A 21 38.76 -26.89 -2.35
CA LEU A 21 38.63 -25.50 -2.79
C LEU A 21 37.18 -25.10 -2.92
N ILE A 22 36.35 -25.93 -3.55
CA ILE A 22 34.91 -25.66 -3.67
C ILE A 22 34.26 -25.62 -2.30
N CYS A 23 34.56 -26.54 -1.41
CA CYS A 23 34.02 -26.54 -0.04
C CYS A 23 34.38 -25.25 0.72
N VAL A 24 35.63 -24.77 0.56
CA VAL A 24 36.08 -23.52 1.19
C VAL A 24 35.31 -22.32 0.60
N ILE A 25 35.19 -22.27 -0.72
CA ILE A 25 34.43 -21.18 -1.39
C ILE A 25 32.97 -21.19 -0.90
N LEU A 26 32.32 -22.34 -0.89
CA LEU A 26 30.93 -22.46 -0.41
C LEU A 26 30.81 -22.05 1.06
N ALA A 27 31.75 -22.44 1.90
CA ALA A 27 31.76 -22.03 3.30
C ALA A 27 31.91 -20.51 3.46
N VAL A 28 32.79 -19.88 2.67
CA VAL A 28 33.00 -18.43 2.67
C VAL A 28 31.70 -17.70 2.20
N VAL A 29 31.09 -18.19 1.12
CA VAL A 29 29.82 -17.63 0.63
C VAL A 29 28.74 -17.77 1.68
N PHE A 30 28.62 -18.93 2.30
CA PHE A 30 27.63 -19.17 3.36
C PHE A 30 27.84 -18.28 4.59
N VAL A 31 29.08 -18.13 5.03
CA VAL A 31 29.40 -17.18 6.13
C VAL A 31 29.11 -15.75 5.72
N TRP A 32 29.41 -15.37 4.48
CA TRP A 32 29.08 -14.04 3.97
C TRP A 32 27.58 -13.79 3.93
N GLU A 33 26.78 -14.76 3.46
CA GLU A 33 25.32 -14.69 3.45
C GLU A 33 24.75 -14.51 4.87
N ILE A 34 25.27 -15.28 5.84
CA ILE A 34 24.87 -15.14 7.25
C ILE A 34 25.22 -13.74 7.77
N LEU A 35 26.45 -13.28 7.55
CA LEU A 35 26.89 -11.96 7.99
C LEU A 35 26.07 -10.85 7.30
N TYR A 36 25.84 -10.97 5.99
CA TYR A 36 25.01 -10.03 5.26
C TYR A 36 23.59 -9.97 5.81
N THR A 37 22.98 -11.13 6.08
CA THR A 37 21.62 -11.21 6.64
C THR A 37 21.55 -10.63 8.06
N MET A 38 22.61 -10.84 8.88
CA MET A 38 22.68 -10.30 10.25
C MET A 38 22.91 -8.78 10.28
N PHE A 39 23.60 -8.21 9.30
CA PHE A 39 23.95 -6.80 9.25
C PHE A 39 23.08 -6.00 8.29
N SER A 40 22.36 -6.64 7.35
CA SER A 40 21.40 -5.95 6.50
C SER A 40 20.21 -5.50 7.34
N VAL A 41 19.83 -4.25 7.14
CA VAL A 41 18.56 -3.73 7.70
C VAL A 41 17.44 -4.43 6.95
N GLN A 42 16.75 -5.36 7.62
CA GLN A 42 15.54 -5.97 7.09
C GLN A 42 14.39 -4.98 7.31
N LEU A 43 13.89 -4.43 6.22
CA LEU A 43 12.73 -3.56 6.28
C LEU A 43 11.49 -4.37 6.66
N THR A 44 10.71 -3.87 7.59
CA THR A 44 9.38 -4.41 7.90
C THR A 44 8.42 -4.12 6.74
N VAL A 45 7.29 -4.79 6.72
CA VAL A 45 6.26 -4.56 5.67
C VAL A 45 5.80 -3.11 5.70
N GLY A 46 5.55 -2.52 6.87
CA GLY A 46 5.14 -1.12 7.00
C GLY A 46 6.19 -0.08 6.59
N GLN A 47 7.47 -0.48 6.44
CA GLN A 47 8.55 0.39 5.95
C GLN A 47 8.69 0.38 4.43
N ARG A 48 7.89 -0.42 3.73
CA ARG A 48 7.81 -0.47 2.28
C ARG A 48 6.42 -0.05 1.85
N PHE A 49 6.34 0.80 0.86
CA PHE A 49 5.10 1.09 0.17
C PHE A 49 5.24 0.62 -1.26
N LYS A 50 4.42 -0.35 -1.67
CA LYS A 50 4.48 -0.93 -3.00
C LYS A 50 3.14 -0.87 -3.68
N TYR A 51 3.12 -0.37 -4.91
CA TYR A 51 1.91 -0.34 -5.71
C TYR A 51 2.13 -1.02 -7.05
N TYR A 52 1.05 -1.56 -7.58
CA TYR A 52 1.08 -2.35 -8.79
C TYR A 52 0.38 -1.65 -9.93
N TYR A 53 0.85 -1.95 -11.13
CA TYR A 53 0.16 -1.64 -12.35
C TYR A 53 -0.27 -2.95 -13.01
N ASP A 54 -1.56 -3.12 -13.21
CA ASP A 54 -2.10 -4.30 -13.89
C ASP A 54 -1.69 -4.29 -15.38
N GLN A 55 -1.72 -5.46 -16.00
CA GLN A 55 -1.21 -5.70 -17.35
C GLN A 55 -1.72 -4.75 -18.44
N ASN A 56 -2.94 -4.25 -18.29
CA ASN A 56 -3.58 -3.38 -19.27
C ASN A 56 -3.32 -1.89 -19.04
N ILE A 57 -2.64 -1.53 -17.95
CA ILE A 57 -2.36 -0.13 -17.64
C ILE A 57 -1.11 0.31 -18.39
N TYR A 58 -1.27 1.40 -19.14
CA TYR A 58 -0.24 1.97 -19.98
C TYR A 58 0.15 3.35 -19.50
N PHE A 59 1.44 3.64 -19.50
CA PHE A 59 1.96 4.97 -19.23
C PHE A 59 2.26 5.70 -20.52
N THR A 60 1.93 6.98 -20.56
CA THR A 60 2.39 7.89 -21.60
C THR A 60 3.66 8.63 -21.20
N ASN A 61 3.95 8.67 -19.89
CA ASN A 61 5.11 9.34 -19.34
C ASN A 61 5.71 8.44 -18.23
N GLU A 62 6.62 7.54 -18.61
CA GLU A 62 7.15 6.47 -17.75
C GLU A 62 7.71 6.95 -16.41
N ASP A 63 8.32 8.15 -16.38
CA ASP A 63 8.89 8.70 -15.14
C ASP A 63 7.96 9.67 -14.40
N GLY A 64 6.79 9.95 -14.96
CA GLY A 64 6.02 11.12 -14.53
C GLY A 64 5.33 10.97 -13.18
N PHE A 65 4.61 9.86 -12.97
CA PHE A 65 3.83 9.67 -11.77
C PHE A 65 4.71 9.26 -10.58
N ASP A 66 5.62 8.35 -10.79
CA ASP A 66 6.55 7.88 -9.75
C ASP A 66 7.44 9.03 -9.25
N ARG A 67 7.83 9.95 -10.14
CA ARG A 67 8.52 11.17 -9.75
C ARG A 67 7.65 12.10 -8.89
N ILE A 68 6.33 12.18 -9.17
CA ILE A 68 5.41 12.95 -8.35
C ILE A 68 5.34 12.36 -6.96
N ILE A 69 5.15 11.04 -6.85
CA ILE A 69 5.09 10.35 -5.56
C ILE A 69 6.41 10.50 -4.78
N SER A 70 7.54 10.32 -5.45
CA SER A 70 8.88 10.42 -4.83
C SER A 70 9.26 11.86 -4.43
N SER A 71 8.72 12.87 -5.12
CA SER A 71 9.02 14.28 -4.86
C SER A 71 8.01 14.98 -3.97
N SER A 72 6.89 14.32 -3.66
CA SER A 72 5.85 14.83 -2.76
C SER A 72 6.09 14.31 -1.35
N ASP A 73 5.67 15.08 -0.34
CA ASP A 73 5.62 14.63 1.05
C ASP A 73 4.47 13.63 1.26
N THR A 74 4.35 12.64 0.33
CA THR A 74 3.29 11.64 0.34
C THR A 74 3.43 10.73 1.55
N PHE A 75 4.67 10.34 1.84
CA PHE A 75 4.96 9.36 2.88
C PHE A 75 5.73 9.99 4.04
N SER A 76 5.49 9.46 5.22
CA SER A 76 6.24 9.80 6.42
C SER A 76 7.63 9.14 6.43
N TYR A 77 8.45 9.49 7.42
CA TYR A 77 9.79 8.92 7.64
C TYR A 77 9.79 7.38 7.77
N ASP A 78 8.65 6.79 8.06
CA ASP A 78 8.50 5.36 8.29
C ASP A 78 8.61 4.57 6.98
N VAL A 79 8.05 5.10 5.90
CA VAL A 79 8.19 4.50 4.57
C VAL A 79 9.59 4.79 4.01
N ILE A 80 10.47 3.79 4.08
CA ILE A 80 11.87 3.90 3.63
C ILE A 80 11.98 3.66 2.13
N VAL A 81 11.16 2.75 1.60
CA VAL A 81 11.15 2.38 0.19
C VAL A 81 9.74 2.51 -0.36
N SER A 82 9.61 3.30 -1.42
CA SER A 82 8.41 3.34 -2.25
C SER A 82 8.79 2.86 -3.63
N ASP A 83 8.18 1.78 -4.09
CA ASP A 83 8.42 1.21 -5.41
C ASP A 83 7.13 0.77 -6.11
N TYR A 84 7.23 0.46 -7.38
CA TYR A 84 6.12 -0.03 -8.19
C TYR A 84 6.54 -1.24 -9.03
N GLU A 85 5.57 -2.06 -9.39
CA GLU A 85 5.78 -3.23 -10.23
C GLU A 85 4.68 -3.38 -11.28
N PHE A 86 5.08 -3.69 -12.51
CA PHE A 86 4.15 -4.05 -13.58
C PHE A 86 3.82 -5.53 -13.51
N LEU A 87 2.56 -5.84 -13.32
CA LEU A 87 2.05 -7.21 -13.34
C LEU A 87 1.82 -7.64 -14.79
N ARG A 88 2.85 -8.16 -15.44
CA ARG A 88 2.75 -8.65 -16.82
C ARG A 88 2.07 -10.03 -16.84
N SER A 89 0.84 -10.07 -17.32
CA SER A 89 0.11 -11.27 -17.79
C SER A 89 -0.20 -12.41 -16.80
N ASP A 90 0.16 -12.35 -15.52
CA ASP A 90 -0.09 -13.49 -14.62
C ASP A 90 -0.79 -13.05 -13.32
N TYR A 91 -2.08 -13.39 -13.24
CA TYR A 91 -2.89 -13.21 -12.03
C TYR A 91 -2.27 -13.90 -10.80
N ASN A 92 -1.61 -15.03 -11.02
CA ASN A 92 -0.97 -15.78 -9.94
C ASN A 92 0.16 -15.00 -9.27
N VAL A 93 0.81 -14.06 -9.98
CA VAL A 93 1.86 -13.21 -9.43
C VAL A 93 1.28 -12.27 -8.38
N LEU A 94 0.15 -11.63 -8.67
CA LEU A 94 -0.52 -10.75 -7.70
C LEU A 94 -0.91 -11.53 -6.44
N SER A 95 -1.64 -12.65 -6.58
CA SER A 95 -2.03 -13.49 -5.45
C SER A 95 -0.83 -13.99 -4.64
N ALA A 96 0.27 -14.36 -5.31
CA ALA A 96 1.49 -14.78 -4.63
C ALA A 96 2.13 -13.64 -3.83
N ARG A 97 2.15 -12.41 -4.37
CA ARG A 97 2.66 -11.23 -3.65
C ARG A 97 1.79 -10.89 -2.44
N LEU A 98 0.48 -10.85 -2.64
CA LEU A 98 -0.46 -10.54 -1.56
C LEU A 98 -0.46 -11.61 -0.46
N SER A 99 -0.17 -12.88 -0.79
CA SER A 99 -0.06 -13.94 0.23
C SER A 99 1.10 -13.77 1.20
N ILE A 100 2.10 -12.95 0.83
CA ILE A 100 3.22 -12.56 1.70
C ILE A 100 3.09 -11.10 2.17
N PHE A 101 1.89 -10.51 2.05
CA PHE A 101 1.56 -9.14 2.44
C PHE A 101 2.41 -8.09 1.72
N GLU A 102 2.80 -8.32 0.49
CA GLU A 102 3.52 -7.37 -0.33
C GLU A 102 2.56 -6.64 -1.27
N GLY A 103 2.45 -5.33 -1.10
CA GLY A 103 1.65 -4.42 -1.93
C GLY A 103 0.54 -3.72 -1.16
N ASP A 104 0.40 -2.41 -1.39
CA ASP A 104 -0.53 -1.53 -0.70
C ASP A 104 -1.68 -1.08 -1.61
N ALA A 105 -1.42 -0.94 -2.92
CA ALA A 105 -2.40 -0.46 -3.89
C ALA A 105 -2.17 -1.05 -5.27
N ILE A 106 -3.19 -0.98 -6.13
CA ILE A 106 -3.10 -1.39 -7.53
C ILE A 106 -3.90 -0.46 -8.44
N PHE A 107 -3.27 -0.06 -9.55
CA PHE A 107 -3.97 0.53 -10.68
C PHE A 107 -4.41 -0.58 -11.63
N THR A 108 -5.71 -0.66 -11.86
CA THR A 108 -6.32 -1.70 -12.70
C THR A 108 -7.42 -1.13 -13.58
N ASP A 109 -7.98 -1.91 -14.49
CA ASP A 109 -9.05 -1.47 -15.37
C ASP A 109 -10.44 -1.94 -14.91
N ASN A 110 -11.43 -1.10 -15.10
CA ASN A 110 -12.84 -1.38 -14.86
C ASN A 110 -13.63 -1.52 -16.19
N TYR A 111 -12.96 -1.85 -17.29
CA TYR A 111 -13.62 -2.00 -18.58
C TYR A 111 -14.37 -3.32 -18.65
N MET A 112 -15.66 -3.27 -19.00
CA MET A 112 -16.55 -4.44 -19.10
C MET A 112 -16.82 -4.90 -20.54
N GLY A 113 -15.99 -4.49 -21.50
CA GLY A 113 -16.24 -4.78 -22.91
C GLY A 113 -17.22 -3.81 -23.58
N LYS A 114 -17.32 -3.86 -24.92
CA LYS A 114 -18.13 -2.91 -25.72
C LYS A 114 -19.63 -3.01 -25.45
N ASP A 115 -20.10 -4.17 -25.01
CA ASP A 115 -21.51 -4.44 -24.71
C ASP A 115 -21.87 -4.22 -23.22
N GLY A 116 -20.87 -3.85 -22.39
CA GLY A 116 -21.05 -3.64 -20.95
C GLY A 116 -21.37 -4.92 -20.16
N LYS A 117 -21.26 -6.09 -20.78
CA LYS A 117 -21.60 -7.39 -20.18
C LYS A 117 -20.39 -8.23 -19.76
N GLY A 118 -19.19 -7.74 -20.07
CA GLY A 118 -17.96 -8.39 -19.67
C GLY A 118 -17.72 -8.28 -18.16
N ARG A 119 -16.82 -9.10 -17.65
CA ARG A 119 -16.31 -9.00 -16.30
C ARG A 119 -15.15 -8.01 -16.28
N SER A 120 -15.18 -7.02 -15.40
CA SER A 120 -14.07 -6.06 -15.30
C SER A 120 -12.96 -6.62 -14.43
N ARG A 121 -11.72 -6.31 -14.79
CA ARG A 121 -10.56 -6.74 -14.03
C ARG A 121 -10.57 -6.20 -12.60
N ALA A 122 -10.98 -4.93 -12.40
CA ALA A 122 -11.13 -4.35 -11.07
C ALA A 122 -12.06 -5.15 -10.17
N LYS A 123 -13.22 -5.59 -10.69
CA LYS A 123 -14.17 -6.39 -9.93
C LYS A 123 -13.65 -7.80 -9.64
N ASP A 124 -12.87 -8.39 -10.55
CA ASP A 124 -12.20 -9.68 -10.30
C ASP A 124 -11.18 -9.57 -9.16
N VAL A 125 -10.40 -8.48 -9.13
CA VAL A 125 -9.45 -8.22 -8.05
C VAL A 125 -10.18 -7.97 -6.73
N ILE A 126 -11.28 -7.22 -6.73
CA ILE A 126 -12.09 -6.99 -5.53
C ILE A 126 -12.67 -8.31 -4.98
N ASP A 127 -13.19 -9.19 -5.83
CA ASP A 127 -13.80 -10.46 -5.42
C ASP A 127 -12.77 -11.51 -4.99
N GLY A 128 -11.60 -11.53 -5.63
CA GLY A 128 -10.60 -12.59 -5.46
C GLY A 128 -9.47 -12.28 -4.49
N GLU A 129 -9.26 -11.00 -4.16
CA GLU A 129 -8.11 -10.56 -3.35
C GLU A 129 -8.56 -9.77 -2.11
N SER A 130 -7.61 -9.52 -1.22
CA SER A 130 -7.84 -8.74 0.00
C SER A 130 -7.92 -7.24 -0.29
N VAL A 131 -8.92 -6.82 -1.07
CA VAL A 131 -9.18 -5.39 -1.33
C VAL A 131 -10.09 -4.84 -0.24
N ILE A 132 -9.70 -3.71 0.35
CA ILE A 132 -10.45 -3.00 1.37
C ILE A 132 -11.41 -1.97 0.74
N SER A 133 -12.61 -1.81 1.30
CA SER A 133 -13.44 -0.66 0.97
C SER A 133 -12.90 0.60 1.64
N PHE A 134 -13.10 1.75 1.01
CA PHE A 134 -12.63 3.03 1.54
C PHE A 134 -13.32 3.42 2.84
N GLU A 135 -14.59 3.00 3.01
CA GLU A 135 -15.32 3.17 4.27
C GLU A 135 -14.65 2.37 5.40
N LYS A 136 -14.28 1.10 5.15
CA LYS A 136 -13.56 0.27 6.15
C LYS A 136 -12.15 0.81 6.41
N LEU A 137 -11.42 1.20 5.36
CA LEU A 137 -10.09 1.80 5.51
C LEU A 137 -10.13 3.07 6.37
N LEU A 138 -11.16 3.91 6.19
CA LEU A 138 -11.36 5.09 7.01
C LEU A 138 -11.66 4.73 8.47
N ASP A 139 -12.55 3.77 8.71
CA ASP A 139 -12.92 3.31 10.05
C ASP A 139 -11.72 2.74 10.79
N ASP A 140 -10.95 1.86 10.15
CA ASP A 140 -9.74 1.25 10.74
C ASP A 140 -8.69 2.32 11.07
N ALA A 141 -8.52 3.33 10.19
CA ALA A 141 -7.59 4.43 10.40
C ALA A 141 -8.02 5.34 11.56
N ILE A 142 -9.31 5.64 11.68
CA ILE A 142 -9.84 6.40 12.83
C ILE A 142 -9.61 5.61 14.12
N HIS A 143 -9.89 4.32 14.11
CA HIS A 143 -9.69 3.45 15.28
C HIS A 143 -8.23 3.38 15.71
N TYR A 144 -7.31 3.35 14.73
CA TYR A 144 -5.88 3.45 15.00
C TYR A 144 -5.52 4.78 15.69
N LEU A 145 -6.02 5.91 15.19
CA LEU A 145 -5.79 7.22 15.82
C LEU A 145 -6.39 7.31 17.23
N GLU A 146 -7.55 6.69 17.47
CA GLU A 146 -8.18 6.65 18.78
C GLU A 146 -7.30 5.98 19.83
N SER A 147 -6.40 5.08 19.45
CA SER A 147 -5.47 4.45 20.39
C SER A 147 -4.50 5.43 21.04
N PHE A 148 -4.27 6.58 20.42
CA PHE A 148 -3.33 7.63 20.89
C PHE A 148 -3.98 8.81 21.59
N ILE A 149 -5.30 8.91 21.64
CA ILE A 149 -5.97 10.04 22.30
C ILE A 149 -5.84 9.98 23.83
N LYS A 150 -6.00 11.14 24.47
CA LYS A 150 -6.00 11.26 25.93
C LYS A 150 -7.18 10.50 26.56
N PRO A 151 -6.98 9.95 27.76
CA PRO A 151 -8.02 9.16 28.44
C PRO A 151 -9.33 9.90 28.66
N GLU A 152 -9.30 11.20 28.85
CA GLU A 152 -10.47 12.04 29.11
C GLU A 152 -11.44 12.03 27.93
N LEU A 153 -10.94 11.82 26.71
CA LEU A 153 -11.75 11.83 25.50
C LEU A 153 -12.58 10.54 25.30
N TYR A 154 -12.24 9.45 26.00
CA TYR A 154 -13.04 8.21 25.92
C TYR A 154 -14.42 8.34 26.57
N GLY A 155 -14.63 9.34 27.41
CA GLY A 155 -15.94 9.62 28.02
C GLY A 155 -16.89 10.42 27.12
N LEU A 156 -16.43 10.89 25.96
CA LEU A 156 -17.25 11.62 24.99
C LEU A 156 -18.13 10.66 24.19
N SER A 157 -19.20 11.20 23.60
CA SER A 157 -19.96 10.49 22.57
C SER A 157 -19.07 10.23 21.34
N ASP A 158 -19.42 9.20 20.54
CA ASP A 158 -18.63 8.83 19.35
C ASP A 158 -18.47 10.01 18.37
N ALA A 159 -19.52 10.80 18.17
CA ALA A 159 -19.47 11.99 17.30
C ALA A 159 -18.53 13.08 17.83
N GLU A 160 -18.58 13.37 19.15
CA GLU A 160 -17.69 14.36 19.77
C GLU A 160 -16.24 13.87 19.78
N ARG A 161 -16.03 12.59 20.05
CA ARG A 161 -14.71 11.95 20.03
C ARG A 161 -14.10 12.01 18.63
N LEU A 162 -14.86 11.67 17.60
CA LEU A 162 -14.42 11.75 16.20
C LEU A 162 -13.94 13.16 15.82
N ILE A 163 -14.65 14.20 16.24
CA ILE A 163 -14.23 15.59 16.01
C ILE A 163 -12.87 15.85 16.65
N LYS A 164 -12.64 15.34 17.88
CA LYS A 164 -11.37 15.52 18.59
C LYS A 164 -10.23 14.70 17.99
N VAL A 165 -10.51 13.47 17.53
CA VAL A 165 -9.55 12.60 16.84
C VAL A 165 -9.07 13.24 15.53
N LEU A 166 -9.92 13.89 14.77
CA LEU A 166 -9.56 14.51 13.50
C LEU A 166 -9.18 16.00 13.62
N ASP A 167 -9.02 16.52 14.83
CA ASP A 167 -8.63 17.92 15.06
C ASP A 167 -7.12 18.10 14.99
N TYR A 168 -6.61 18.25 13.76
CA TYR A 168 -5.19 18.50 13.49
C TYR A 168 -4.64 19.75 14.18
N GLN A 169 -5.47 20.80 14.34
CA GLN A 169 -5.04 22.09 14.91
C GLN A 169 -4.75 21.98 16.41
N ASN A 170 -5.56 21.21 17.12
CA ASN A 170 -5.43 21.02 18.57
C ASN A 170 -4.82 19.64 18.90
N PHE A 171 -3.91 19.14 18.05
CA PHE A 171 -3.28 17.84 18.21
C PHE A 171 -2.72 17.62 19.62
N SER A 172 -1.89 18.53 20.13
CA SER A 172 -1.26 18.42 21.45
C SER A 172 -2.26 18.45 22.62
N GLU A 173 -3.46 19.00 22.41
CA GLU A 173 -4.53 18.97 23.42
C GLU A 173 -5.26 17.62 23.44
N ASN A 174 -5.40 16.98 22.29
CA ASN A 174 -6.22 15.78 22.12
C ASN A 174 -5.41 14.48 22.20
N TYR A 175 -4.11 14.50 21.87
CA TYR A 175 -3.26 13.32 21.79
C TYR A 175 -2.31 13.19 22.99
N ASP A 176 -2.02 11.94 23.35
CA ASP A 176 -1.13 11.55 24.44
C ASP A 176 0.24 11.15 23.87
N GLU A 177 1.22 12.01 24.03
CA GLU A 177 2.58 11.78 23.54
C GLU A 177 3.22 10.52 24.17
N SER A 178 2.82 10.14 25.39
CA SER A 178 3.34 8.93 26.03
C SER A 178 2.89 7.66 25.30
N LYS A 179 1.66 7.61 24.80
CA LYS A 179 1.14 6.50 24.01
C LYS A 179 1.82 6.42 22.64
N ILE A 180 2.07 7.58 22.02
CA ILE A 180 2.81 7.65 20.76
C ILE A 180 4.24 7.13 20.97
N TYR A 181 4.90 7.54 22.04
CA TYR A 181 6.22 7.05 22.43
C TYR A 181 6.22 5.52 22.65
N GLU A 182 5.29 5.00 23.44
CA GLU A 182 5.19 3.56 23.70
C GLU A 182 4.99 2.74 22.42
N ASN A 183 4.14 3.22 21.51
CA ASN A 183 3.93 2.59 20.22
C ASN A 183 5.20 2.62 19.36
N PHE A 184 5.89 3.75 19.30
CA PHE A 184 7.16 3.90 18.59
C PHE A 184 8.19 2.89 19.10
N ILE A 185 8.45 2.83 20.41
CA ILE A 185 9.42 1.91 21.02
C ILE A 185 9.08 0.46 20.69
N LYS A 186 7.80 0.09 20.78
CA LYS A 186 7.34 -1.27 20.49
C LYS A 186 7.61 -1.71 19.04
N ARG A 187 7.48 -0.77 18.10
CA ARG A 187 7.72 -1.01 16.68
C ARG A 187 9.21 -1.04 16.32
N TYR A 188 10.00 -0.15 16.95
CA TYR A 188 11.40 0.10 16.58
C TYR A 188 12.44 -0.50 17.51
N GLU A 189 12.07 -1.34 18.45
CA GLU A 189 13.01 -1.99 19.37
C GLU A 189 14.17 -2.70 18.65
N LYS A 190 13.94 -3.19 17.43
CA LYS A 190 14.94 -3.88 16.60
C LYS A 190 15.47 -3.01 15.45
N ASP A 191 15.02 -1.79 15.31
CA ASP A 191 15.43 -0.91 14.22
C ASP A 191 16.79 -0.26 14.49
N ASN A 192 17.75 -0.57 13.63
CA ASN A 192 19.12 -0.09 13.76
C ASN A 192 19.29 1.42 13.57
N ARG A 193 18.29 2.13 13.04
CA ARG A 193 18.30 3.59 12.84
C ARG A 193 18.27 4.33 14.17
N PHE A 194 17.69 3.73 15.21
CA PHE A 194 17.39 4.38 16.51
C PHE A 194 18.24 3.87 17.68
N ARG A 195 19.49 3.47 17.41
CA ARG A 195 20.38 2.87 18.43
C ARG A 195 21.04 3.88 19.37
N THR A 196 21.11 5.15 19.00
CA THR A 196 21.69 6.21 19.85
C THR A 196 20.59 7.02 20.49
N ASN A 197 20.86 7.63 21.65
CA ASN A 197 19.89 8.50 22.32
C ASN A 197 19.44 9.67 21.43
N GLU A 198 20.33 10.21 20.60
CA GLU A 198 20.03 11.29 19.68
C GLU A 198 19.08 10.82 18.58
N SER A 199 19.39 9.68 17.91
CA SER A 199 18.53 9.11 16.88
C SER A 199 17.19 8.62 17.42
N LEU A 200 17.14 8.15 18.68
CA LEU A 200 15.91 7.76 19.35
C LEU A 200 15.01 8.98 19.59
N ASN A 201 15.55 10.07 20.12
CA ASN A 201 14.79 11.31 20.33
C ASN A 201 14.27 11.88 18.99
N GLN A 202 15.08 11.84 17.95
CA GLN A 202 14.64 12.22 16.61
C GLN A 202 13.50 11.33 16.11
N GLY A 203 13.62 10.00 16.25
CA GLY A 203 12.58 9.04 15.87
C GLY A 203 11.25 9.27 16.59
N ILE A 204 11.28 9.63 17.89
CA ILE A 204 10.07 9.97 18.64
C ILE A 204 9.41 11.24 18.08
N SER A 205 10.22 12.25 17.76
CA SER A 205 9.73 13.49 17.14
C SER A 205 9.11 13.22 15.77
N ASP A 206 9.76 12.39 14.96
CA ASP A 206 9.30 12.00 13.63
C ASP A 206 8.01 11.18 13.69
N GLU A 207 7.87 10.28 14.68
CA GLU A 207 6.63 9.53 14.90
C GLU A 207 5.48 10.44 15.34
N THR A 208 5.74 11.40 16.23
CA THR A 208 4.73 12.38 16.62
C THR A 208 4.25 13.19 15.41
N LEU A 209 5.18 13.60 14.55
CA LEU A 209 4.87 14.31 13.32
C LEU A 209 4.09 13.39 12.34
N ARG A 210 4.46 12.10 12.25
CA ARG A 210 3.75 11.11 11.42
C ARG A 210 2.30 10.97 11.86
N ILE A 211 2.04 10.74 13.14
CA ILE A 211 0.67 10.64 13.67
C ILE A 211 -0.11 11.93 13.40
N LYS A 212 0.51 13.09 13.64
CA LYS A 212 -0.11 14.38 13.34
C LYS A 212 -0.47 14.54 11.86
N ASN A 213 0.40 14.13 10.95
CA ASN A 213 0.12 14.17 9.51
C ASN A 213 -1.00 13.19 9.13
N LEU A 214 -1.03 11.99 9.74
CA LEU A 214 -2.11 11.04 9.53
C LEU A 214 -3.47 11.60 9.95
N VAL A 215 -3.54 12.33 11.06
CA VAL A 215 -4.80 13.03 11.46
C VAL A 215 -5.30 13.91 10.33
N LYS A 216 -4.42 14.69 9.70
CA LYS A 216 -4.79 15.52 8.55
C LYS A 216 -5.20 14.69 7.35
N GLU A 217 -4.40 13.69 6.98
CA GLU A 217 -4.67 12.85 5.80
C GLU A 217 -5.98 12.07 5.93
N ILE A 218 -6.26 11.53 7.12
CA ILE A 218 -7.51 10.81 7.40
C ILE A 218 -8.70 11.80 7.40
N GLY A 219 -8.52 13.01 7.91
CA GLY A 219 -9.53 14.07 7.82
C GLY A 219 -9.86 14.48 6.37
N ASP A 220 -8.84 14.60 5.52
CA ASP A 220 -9.00 14.88 4.09
C ASP A 220 -9.67 13.72 3.35
N PHE A 221 -9.30 12.48 3.68
CA PHE A 221 -9.91 11.28 3.11
C PHE A 221 -11.39 11.14 3.50
N LYS A 222 -11.72 11.37 4.78
CA LYS A 222 -13.11 11.43 5.26
C LYS A 222 -13.91 12.46 4.48
N PHE A 223 -13.36 13.67 4.34
CA PHE A 223 -14.03 14.71 3.57
C PHE A 223 -14.26 14.30 2.11
N LEU A 224 -13.27 13.66 1.49
CA LEU A 224 -13.38 13.14 0.13
C LEU A 224 -14.56 12.16 0.00
N LEU A 225 -14.66 11.18 0.91
CA LEU A 225 -15.75 10.20 0.89
C LEU A 225 -17.14 10.80 1.11
N GLU A 226 -17.24 11.86 1.91
CA GLU A 226 -18.51 12.51 2.24
C GLU A 226 -18.96 13.55 1.21
N ASN A 227 -18.03 14.21 0.53
CA ASN A 227 -18.34 15.40 -0.27
C ASN A 227 -18.00 15.30 -1.75
N ALA A 228 -17.20 14.31 -2.16
CA ALA A 228 -16.88 14.13 -3.57
C ALA A 228 -18.08 13.57 -4.35
N PRO A 229 -18.17 13.86 -5.66
CA PRO A 229 -19.17 13.24 -6.52
C PRO A 229 -19.12 11.71 -6.46
N SER A 230 -20.30 11.08 -6.45
CA SER A 230 -20.41 9.61 -6.38
C SER A 230 -19.69 8.90 -7.54
N GLU A 231 -19.59 9.58 -8.69
CA GLU A 231 -18.90 9.12 -9.89
C GLU A 231 -17.39 8.95 -9.69
N LEU A 232 -16.82 9.61 -8.67
CA LEU A 232 -15.40 9.48 -8.33
C LEU A 232 -15.04 8.07 -7.85
N PHE A 233 -16.02 7.35 -7.31
CA PHE A 233 -15.77 6.05 -6.70
C PHE A 233 -16.28 4.89 -7.54
N LEU A 234 -15.51 3.81 -7.59
CA LEU A 234 -16.01 2.51 -8.01
C LEU A 234 -16.75 1.89 -6.83
N ARG A 235 -18.09 1.99 -6.86
CA ARG A 235 -18.95 1.34 -5.87
C ARG A 235 -19.32 -0.05 -6.32
N TYR A 236 -19.24 -1.00 -5.40
CA TYR A 236 -19.44 -2.42 -5.69
C TYR A 236 -19.90 -3.17 -4.44
N THR A 237 -20.70 -4.22 -4.62
CA THR A 237 -20.97 -5.23 -3.59
C THR A 237 -20.17 -6.47 -3.94
N LYS A 238 -19.27 -6.93 -3.05
CA LYS A 238 -18.45 -8.12 -3.33
C LYS A 238 -19.31 -9.28 -3.78
N TYR A 239 -18.86 -10.05 -4.76
CA TYR A 239 -19.52 -11.21 -5.35
C TYR A 239 -20.82 -10.93 -6.13
N GLU A 240 -21.16 -9.66 -6.38
CA GLU A 240 -22.38 -9.30 -7.11
C GLU A 240 -22.44 -9.96 -8.50
N GLN A 241 -21.35 -9.94 -9.25
CA GLN A 241 -21.30 -10.55 -10.58
C GLN A 241 -21.45 -12.08 -10.55
N ALA A 242 -20.91 -12.72 -9.54
CA ALA A 242 -21.01 -14.17 -9.39
C ALA A 242 -22.44 -14.63 -9.08
N SER A 243 -23.23 -13.79 -8.38
CA SER A 243 -24.63 -14.09 -8.08
C SER A 243 -25.51 -14.17 -9.31
N VAL A 244 -25.14 -13.46 -10.41
CA VAL A 244 -25.89 -13.39 -11.68
C VAL A 244 -25.67 -14.63 -12.57
N PHE A 245 -24.54 -15.34 -12.41
CA PHE A 245 -24.15 -16.46 -13.29
C PHE A 245 -24.27 -17.85 -12.66
N ALA A 246 -25.01 -17.98 -11.56
CA ALA A 246 -25.02 -19.15 -10.71
C ALA A 246 -25.71 -20.40 -11.33
N GLU A 247 -24.99 -21.18 -12.12
CA GLU A 247 -25.42 -22.54 -12.52
C GLU A 247 -24.44 -23.67 -12.08
N SER A 248 -23.39 -23.39 -11.30
CA SER A 248 -22.45 -24.40 -10.81
C SER A 248 -22.25 -24.34 -9.29
N GLN A 249 -21.79 -25.45 -8.67
CA GLN A 249 -21.52 -25.51 -7.22
C GLN A 249 -20.56 -24.43 -6.72
N VAL A 250 -19.62 -24.01 -7.55
CA VAL A 250 -18.69 -22.91 -7.21
C VAL A 250 -19.45 -21.60 -7.10
N LEU A 251 -20.41 -21.37 -7.97
CA LEU A 251 -21.23 -20.17 -7.98
C LEU A 251 -22.25 -20.13 -6.84
N GLU A 252 -22.66 -21.28 -6.28
CA GLU A 252 -23.47 -21.31 -5.06
C GLU A 252 -22.71 -20.75 -3.85
N ILE A 253 -21.41 -21.03 -3.76
CA ILE A 253 -20.55 -20.45 -2.71
C ILE A 253 -20.47 -18.93 -2.86
N TYR A 254 -20.25 -18.42 -4.08
CA TYR A 254 -20.21 -16.99 -4.34
C TYR A 254 -21.56 -16.30 -4.06
N LYS A 255 -22.66 -16.93 -4.44
CA LYS A 255 -24.00 -16.43 -4.12
C LYS A 255 -24.23 -16.34 -2.61
N LYS A 256 -23.83 -17.38 -1.87
CA LYS A 256 -23.91 -17.38 -0.40
C LYS A 256 -23.06 -16.25 0.21
N ASN A 257 -21.87 -16.01 -0.33
CA ASN A 257 -21.01 -14.92 0.11
C ASN A 257 -21.63 -13.55 -0.20
N TYR A 258 -22.23 -13.39 -1.39
CA TYR A 258 -22.99 -12.18 -1.73
C TYR A 258 -24.13 -11.92 -0.75
N ASP A 259 -24.97 -12.92 -0.49
CA ASP A 259 -26.08 -12.82 0.47
C ASP A 259 -25.57 -12.44 1.88
N LEU A 260 -24.39 -12.93 2.26
CA LEU A 260 -23.72 -12.57 3.52
C LEU A 260 -23.25 -11.11 3.54
N GLU A 261 -22.61 -10.63 2.48
CA GLU A 261 -22.17 -9.23 2.37
C GLU A 261 -23.37 -8.28 2.45
N VAL A 262 -24.46 -8.59 1.72
CA VAL A 262 -25.71 -7.84 1.75
C VAL A 262 -26.33 -7.84 3.17
N SER A 263 -26.39 -8.99 3.81
CA SER A 263 -26.96 -9.13 5.17
C SER A 263 -26.14 -8.38 6.23
N ASN A 264 -24.84 -8.19 5.98
CA ASN A 264 -23.96 -7.44 6.86
C ASN A 264 -23.93 -5.93 6.55
N GLY A 265 -24.77 -5.45 5.64
CA GLY A 265 -24.83 -4.04 5.26
C GLY A 265 -23.63 -3.55 4.43
N ARG A 266 -22.88 -4.48 3.82
CA ARG A 266 -21.69 -4.17 3.00
C ARG A 266 -22.05 -3.99 1.52
N GLU A 267 -23.23 -3.45 1.26
CA GLU A 267 -23.70 -3.16 -0.08
C GLU A 267 -23.11 -1.88 -0.62
N ASN A 268 -22.75 -1.89 -1.90
CA ASN A 268 -22.42 -0.70 -2.67
C ASN A 268 -21.34 0.20 -2.03
N LEU A 269 -20.31 -0.42 -1.42
CA LEU A 269 -19.20 0.29 -0.81
C LEU A 269 -18.22 0.81 -1.88
N ALA A 270 -17.47 1.86 -1.55
CA ALA A 270 -16.43 2.42 -2.41
C ALA A 270 -15.16 1.58 -2.31
N TYR A 271 -14.86 0.79 -3.33
CA TYR A 271 -13.65 -0.03 -3.39
C TYR A 271 -12.52 0.60 -4.18
N GLY A 272 -12.79 1.61 -4.99
CA GLY A 272 -11.76 2.21 -5.83
C GLY A 272 -12.01 3.65 -6.19
N LEU A 273 -10.93 4.36 -6.50
CA LEU A 273 -10.92 5.71 -7.02
C LEU A 273 -10.85 5.65 -8.55
N LYS A 274 -11.85 6.20 -9.23
CA LYS A 274 -11.85 6.32 -10.70
C LYS A 274 -11.04 7.51 -11.14
N LEU A 275 -9.98 7.26 -11.89
CA LEU A 275 -9.04 8.31 -12.25
C LEU A 275 -9.61 9.28 -13.31
N ASP A 276 -10.49 8.81 -14.20
CA ASP A 276 -11.14 9.64 -15.22
C ASP A 276 -12.09 10.69 -14.64
N ALA A 277 -12.61 10.44 -13.45
CA ALA A 277 -13.45 11.39 -12.71
C ALA A 277 -12.64 12.52 -12.04
N LEU A 278 -11.30 12.39 -11.97
CA LEU A 278 -10.43 13.43 -11.46
C LEU A 278 -10.24 14.51 -12.53
N SER A 279 -10.83 15.67 -12.32
CA SER A 279 -10.68 16.84 -13.19
C SER A 279 -9.97 17.96 -12.45
N GLY A 280 -8.94 18.52 -13.07
CA GLY A 280 -8.16 19.61 -12.48
C GLY A 280 -8.65 20.99 -12.92
N GLY A 281 -8.49 22.00 -12.03
CA GLY A 281 -8.49 23.40 -12.41
C GLY A 281 -7.24 23.75 -13.27
N GLU A 282 -7.12 25.00 -13.69
CA GLU A 282 -6.16 25.49 -14.70
C GLU A 282 -4.69 25.05 -14.54
N ASN A 283 -4.25 24.69 -13.35
CA ASN A 283 -2.85 24.29 -13.08
C ASN A 283 -2.68 22.82 -12.70
N LYS A 284 -3.71 21.99 -12.85
CA LYS A 284 -3.61 20.57 -12.48
C LYS A 284 -3.17 19.70 -13.65
N LYS A 285 -2.43 18.65 -13.33
CA LYS A 285 -1.98 17.66 -14.31
C LYS A 285 -3.18 16.88 -14.84
N ASN A 286 -3.16 16.52 -16.10
CA ASN A 286 -4.23 15.74 -16.69
C ASN A 286 -3.92 14.25 -16.50
N VAL A 287 -4.86 13.50 -15.92
CA VAL A 287 -4.72 12.07 -15.66
C VAL A 287 -4.34 11.27 -16.91
N LYS A 288 -4.94 11.61 -18.08
CA LYS A 288 -4.69 10.93 -19.35
C LYS A 288 -3.23 11.02 -19.84
N ASP A 289 -2.46 11.98 -19.32
CA ASP A 289 -1.05 12.13 -19.67
C ASP A 289 -0.14 11.19 -18.86
N TYR A 290 -0.72 10.51 -17.86
CA TYR A 290 -0.03 9.58 -16.98
C TYR A 290 -0.58 8.15 -17.07
N PHE A 291 -1.88 7.98 -17.19
CA PHE A 291 -2.53 6.66 -17.15
C PHE A 291 -3.45 6.47 -18.35
N ARG A 292 -3.34 5.31 -18.98
CA ARG A 292 -4.25 4.85 -20.03
C ARG A 292 -4.43 3.34 -19.94
N ILE A 293 -5.52 2.85 -20.51
CA ILE A 293 -5.69 1.43 -20.79
C ILE A 293 -5.27 1.18 -22.25
N GLU A 294 -4.70 0.04 -22.53
CA GLU A 294 -4.35 -0.37 -23.88
C GLU A 294 -5.56 -0.27 -24.82
N GLY A 295 -5.40 0.42 -25.92
CA GLY A 295 -6.48 0.66 -26.90
C GLY A 295 -7.39 1.86 -26.62
N PHE A 296 -7.17 2.60 -25.52
CA PHE A 296 -7.90 3.83 -25.18
C PHE A 296 -7.00 5.05 -25.27
N SER A 297 -7.62 6.20 -25.60
CA SER A 297 -6.93 7.49 -25.66
C SER A 297 -7.08 8.33 -24.37
N SER A 298 -7.82 7.81 -23.39
CA SER A 298 -8.15 8.48 -22.12
C SER A 298 -7.78 7.58 -20.93
N ALA A 299 -7.88 8.13 -19.72
CA ALA A 299 -7.80 7.37 -18.47
C ALA A 299 -9.14 6.71 -18.09
N GLU A 300 -10.11 6.71 -19.01
CA GLU A 300 -11.41 6.06 -18.82
C GLU A 300 -11.20 4.61 -18.41
N HIS A 301 -11.96 4.20 -17.40
CA HIS A 301 -11.88 2.88 -16.79
C HIS A 301 -10.64 2.59 -15.92
N VAL A 302 -9.66 3.49 -15.80
CA VAL A 302 -8.56 3.28 -14.84
C VAL A 302 -9.04 3.53 -13.43
N VAL A 303 -8.81 2.55 -12.53
CA VAL A 303 -9.20 2.59 -11.11
C VAL A 303 -8.00 2.28 -10.24
N LEU A 304 -7.90 2.99 -9.12
CA LEU A 304 -6.98 2.71 -8.03
C LEU A 304 -7.72 1.97 -6.92
N LEU A 305 -7.24 0.79 -6.54
CA LEU A 305 -7.74 -0.03 -5.43
C LEU A 305 -6.70 -0.07 -4.31
N ALA A 306 -7.13 -0.27 -3.07
CA ALA A 306 -6.28 -0.46 -1.90
C ALA A 306 -6.42 -1.88 -1.36
N PHE A 307 -5.32 -2.48 -0.84
CA PHE A 307 -5.33 -3.80 -0.23
C PHE A 307 -5.51 -3.72 1.28
N ASP A 308 -6.11 -4.76 1.87
CA ASP A 308 -6.40 -4.87 3.29
C ASP A 308 -5.42 -5.82 3.98
N PHE A 309 -4.43 -5.27 4.67
CA PHE A 309 -3.48 -6.05 5.48
C PHE A 309 -3.46 -5.62 6.95
N THR A 310 -4.27 -4.63 7.33
CA THR A 310 -4.25 -4.02 8.67
C THR A 310 -4.55 -5.00 9.79
N GLU A 311 -5.42 -5.99 9.56
CA GLU A 311 -5.76 -7.01 10.56
C GLU A 311 -4.65 -8.06 10.77
N GLN A 312 -3.79 -8.26 9.76
CA GLN A 312 -2.80 -9.34 9.74
C GLN A 312 -1.40 -8.85 10.07
N GLN A 313 -1.14 -7.56 9.93
CA GLN A 313 0.17 -6.94 10.09
C GLN A 313 0.07 -5.69 10.95
N PRO A 314 0.44 -5.75 12.23
CA PRO A 314 0.38 -4.59 13.14
C PRO A 314 1.34 -3.45 12.74
N ASP A 315 2.33 -3.75 11.88
CA ASP A 315 3.28 -2.77 11.36
C ASP A 315 2.77 -2.02 10.12
N LEU A 316 1.64 -2.45 9.55
CA LEU A 316 1.02 -1.74 8.44
C LEU A 316 0.46 -0.41 8.93
N GLN A 317 0.76 0.59 8.17
CA GLN A 317 0.37 1.97 8.45
C GLN A 317 -0.72 2.40 7.47
N PHE A 318 -1.35 3.50 7.77
CA PHE A 318 -2.42 4.04 6.93
C PHE A 318 -1.90 4.99 5.85
N GLU A 319 -0.64 4.85 5.43
CA GLU A 319 0.01 5.65 4.38
C GLU A 319 -0.64 5.48 3.01
N THR A 320 -1.39 4.39 2.80
CA THR A 320 -2.25 4.21 1.62
C THR A 320 -3.27 5.35 1.49
N ILE A 321 -3.77 5.89 2.60
CA ILE A 321 -4.65 7.07 2.60
C ILE A 321 -3.90 8.29 2.06
N SER A 322 -2.67 8.52 2.52
CA SER A 322 -1.82 9.62 2.03
C SER A 322 -1.53 9.47 0.54
N PHE A 323 -1.32 8.24 0.07
CA PHE A 323 -1.13 7.94 -1.35
C PHE A 323 -2.38 8.27 -2.17
N ILE A 324 -3.56 7.81 -1.76
CA ILE A 324 -4.84 8.13 -2.42
C ILE A 324 -5.07 9.63 -2.46
N ASN A 325 -4.89 10.33 -1.34
CA ASN A 325 -5.04 11.78 -1.25
C ASN A 325 -4.06 12.51 -2.16
N THR A 326 -2.81 12.02 -2.28
CA THR A 326 -1.81 12.59 -3.20
C THR A 326 -2.23 12.43 -4.66
N VAL A 327 -2.79 11.28 -5.04
CA VAL A 327 -3.38 11.09 -6.37
C VAL A 327 -4.48 12.12 -6.60
N VAL A 328 -5.40 12.27 -5.65
CA VAL A 328 -6.50 13.26 -5.77
C VAL A 328 -5.97 14.68 -5.85
N ARG A 329 -5.04 15.08 -4.98
CA ARG A 329 -4.43 16.44 -4.99
C ARG A 329 -3.69 16.73 -6.29
N THR A 330 -3.05 15.71 -6.87
CA THR A 330 -2.29 15.86 -8.12
C THR A 330 -3.19 16.18 -9.30
N PHE A 331 -4.32 15.50 -9.40
CA PHE A 331 -5.17 15.52 -10.58
C PHE A 331 -6.48 16.27 -10.42
N SER A 332 -6.85 16.71 -9.22
CA SER A 332 -8.08 17.47 -8.98
C SER A 332 -7.91 18.57 -7.94
N THR A 333 -8.91 19.44 -7.82
CA THR A 333 -8.99 20.49 -6.80
C THR A 333 -9.82 20.07 -5.57
N LEU A 334 -10.30 18.84 -5.50
CA LEU A 334 -11.22 18.38 -4.46
C LEU A 334 -10.64 18.52 -3.03
N LEU A 335 -9.33 18.38 -2.89
CA LEU A 335 -8.61 18.54 -1.62
C LEU A 335 -7.77 19.83 -1.54
N SER A 336 -7.99 20.79 -2.43
CA SER A 336 -7.34 22.11 -2.37
C SER A 336 -8.11 23.01 -1.40
N ARG A 337 -7.74 22.93 -0.09
CA ARG A 337 -8.31 23.76 0.97
C ARG A 337 -7.26 24.66 1.59
#